data_4e4645390f1898fec632faadfeacd75d
#
_entry.id   4e4645390f1898fec632faadfeacd75d
#
_cell.length_a   1.000
_cell.length_b   1.000
_cell.length_c   1.000
_cell.angle_alpha   90.00
_cell.angle_beta   90.00
_cell.angle_gamma   90.00
#
_symmetry.space_group_name_H-M   'P 1'
#
loop_
_entity.id
_entity.type
_entity.pdbx_description
1 polymer ?
#
loop_
_entity_poly.entity_id
_entity_poly.type
_entity_poly.pdbx_seq_one_letter_code
_entity_poly.pdbx_strand_id
1 'polypeptide(L)'
;MIKGCILPWIHLYGDLQGQYKLCCHIPTKDSVGTYKEPISSIFNNEKYNKIRNQMLSGGVPKMCKKTCYDIEKLGGISNRQQVNKRFGKFAKLQDFTSKDGSISNDPIYLDIRFGNKCNFKCRICGPFASSAWFKDANKISVFKNYPKQLEDYYTDSQDFWDYLQKIKKSVKYFYFAGGEPLLMDGHYKLLQWFIDNNKTDVELTYNTNLSTLKYKNYDVFELWKKFENISLWPSVDGYKSHCQYSRTNFNWDIFETNLLKVKKYVKTVSCTTSIYSMLTTPELIAHMKSLNVSTYLSTLDTPDYFDMRLLPKNIKKHINKKFNILLKKIPLNDGEKENILSNIKYLNNNIEDENTLLKKFKSYNEQVDHLNHTSFVKTYPELAEWYETI
;
A
#
# COMPACT_ATOMS: atom_id res chain seq x y z
N MET A 1 4.92 -26.76 -1.90
CA MET A 1 4.16 -25.78 -1.08
C MET A 1 5.14 -24.72 -0.60
N ILE A 2 4.75 -23.41 -0.60
CA ILE A 2 5.63 -22.33 -0.14
C ILE A 2 5.80 -22.40 1.37
N LYS A 3 7.06 -22.44 1.84
CA LYS A 3 7.40 -22.35 3.26
C LYS A 3 7.49 -20.88 3.64
N GLY A 4 6.67 -20.43 4.58
CA GLY A 4 6.62 -19.03 5.00
C GLY A 4 6.08 -18.07 3.92
N CYS A 5 6.90 -17.11 3.48
CA CYS A 5 6.60 -16.11 2.46
C CYS A 5 7.56 -16.24 1.29
N ILE A 6 7.08 -16.10 0.04
CA ILE A 6 7.92 -16.20 -1.16
C ILE A 6 8.84 -14.99 -1.39
N LEU A 7 8.49 -13.81 -0.83
CA LEU A 7 9.20 -12.56 -1.12
C LEU A 7 10.71 -12.63 -0.91
N PRO A 8 11.27 -13.24 0.16
CA PRO A 8 12.72 -13.32 0.34
C PRO A 8 13.49 -13.99 -0.82
N TRP A 9 12.82 -14.72 -1.71
CA TRP A 9 13.44 -15.41 -2.84
C TRP A 9 13.31 -14.69 -4.17
N ILE A 10 12.42 -13.66 -4.24
CA ILE A 10 12.09 -13.03 -5.51
C ILE A 10 12.11 -11.51 -5.49
N HIS A 11 12.11 -10.88 -4.31
CA HIS A 11 11.72 -9.49 -4.14
C HIS A 11 12.79 -8.67 -3.44
N LEU A 12 13.08 -7.50 -3.98
CA LEU A 12 13.88 -6.46 -3.35
C LEU A 12 13.02 -5.22 -3.13
N TYR A 13 12.89 -4.81 -1.87
CA TYR A 13 12.14 -3.62 -1.47
C TYR A 13 13.06 -2.54 -0.92
N GLY A 14 13.00 -1.34 -1.49
CA GLY A 14 13.64 -0.13 -0.98
C GLY A 14 12.61 0.92 -0.58
N ASP A 15 12.65 1.37 0.67
CA ASP A 15 11.66 2.30 1.22
C ASP A 15 11.99 3.78 0.98
N LEU A 16 11.08 4.66 1.43
CA LEU A 16 11.18 6.11 1.31
C LEU A 16 12.31 6.74 2.14
N GLN A 17 12.95 5.98 3.02
CA GLN A 17 14.02 6.41 3.92
C GLN A 17 15.38 5.79 3.52
N GLY A 18 15.46 5.23 2.31
CA GLY A 18 16.66 4.58 1.83
C GLY A 18 17.01 3.26 2.53
N GLN A 19 16.00 2.60 3.15
CA GLN A 19 16.22 1.31 3.81
C GLN A 19 15.75 0.17 2.92
N TYR A 20 16.54 -0.91 2.86
CA TYR A 20 16.09 -2.17 2.25
C TYR A 20 15.43 -3.05 3.30
N LYS A 21 14.28 -3.62 2.96
CA LYS A 21 13.48 -4.48 3.84
C LYS A 21 12.92 -5.68 3.07
N LEU A 22 12.36 -6.66 3.77
CA LEU A 22 11.73 -7.82 3.09
C LEU A 22 10.48 -7.44 2.31
N CYS A 23 9.71 -6.49 2.82
CA CYS A 23 8.52 -5.92 2.16
C CYS A 23 8.09 -4.61 2.83
N CYS A 24 7.09 -3.96 2.26
CA CYS A 24 6.58 -2.65 2.72
C CYS A 24 5.97 -2.66 4.14
N HIS A 25 5.57 -3.80 4.67
CA HIS A 25 5.01 -3.93 6.02
C HIS A 25 6.06 -4.09 7.13
N ILE A 26 7.34 -4.22 6.78
CA ILE A 26 8.41 -4.38 7.79
C ILE A 26 8.79 -3.02 8.36
N PRO A 27 8.84 -2.88 9.71
CA PRO A 27 9.29 -1.64 10.35
C PRO A 27 10.73 -1.29 9.96
N THR A 28 11.06 0.01 9.88
CA THR A 28 12.40 0.49 9.49
C THR A 28 13.52 -0.03 10.39
N LYS A 29 13.25 -0.21 11.68
CA LYS A 29 14.22 -0.81 12.64
C LYS A 29 14.64 -2.24 12.29
N ASP A 30 13.85 -2.95 11.52
CA ASP A 30 14.09 -4.33 11.08
C ASP A 30 14.62 -4.37 9.63
N SER A 31 15.26 -3.29 9.16
CA SER A 31 15.86 -3.21 7.83
C SER A 31 16.98 -4.24 7.66
N VAL A 32 17.11 -4.71 6.43
CA VAL A 32 18.16 -5.67 6.04
C VAL A 32 19.37 -5.00 5.41
N GLY A 33 19.30 -3.72 5.09
CA GLY A 33 20.39 -2.91 4.56
C GLY A 33 19.95 -1.48 4.28
N THR A 34 20.84 -0.65 3.77
CA THR A 34 20.58 0.77 3.48
C THR A 34 21.09 1.16 2.09
N TYR A 35 20.61 2.27 1.54
CA TYR A 35 21.06 2.81 0.25
C TYR A 35 22.56 3.16 0.21
N LYS A 36 23.24 3.22 1.36
CA LYS A 36 24.69 3.46 1.48
C LYS A 36 25.52 2.21 1.18
N GLU A 37 24.88 1.05 1.17
CA GLU A 37 25.50 -0.22 0.82
C GLU A 37 25.25 -0.51 -0.67
N PRO A 38 26.19 -1.16 -1.38
CA PRO A 38 25.94 -1.56 -2.77
C PRO A 38 24.68 -2.40 -2.85
N ILE A 39 23.71 -2.01 -3.70
CA ILE A 39 22.43 -2.69 -3.84
C ILE A 39 22.60 -4.17 -4.20
N SER A 40 23.67 -4.50 -4.94
CA SER A 40 24.02 -5.88 -5.28
C SER A 40 24.35 -6.77 -4.08
N SER A 41 24.76 -6.18 -2.96
CA SER A 41 25.10 -6.93 -1.72
C SER A 41 23.87 -7.26 -0.87
N ILE A 42 22.74 -6.58 -1.08
CA ILE A 42 21.58 -6.63 -0.17
C ILE A 42 20.87 -7.97 -0.23
N PHE A 43 20.58 -8.46 -1.44
CA PHE A 43 19.67 -9.61 -1.64
C PHE A 43 20.20 -10.95 -1.10
N ASN A 44 21.51 -11.05 -0.89
CA ASN A 44 22.19 -12.24 -0.31
C ASN A 44 23.03 -11.91 0.94
N ASN A 45 22.74 -10.81 1.63
CA ASN A 45 23.44 -10.52 2.86
C ASN A 45 23.02 -11.49 4.00
N GLU A 46 23.79 -11.48 5.07
CA GLU A 46 23.59 -12.37 6.22
C GLU A 46 22.16 -12.31 6.80
N LYS A 47 21.55 -11.11 6.85
CA LYS A 47 20.19 -10.93 7.37
C LYS A 47 19.15 -11.61 6.47
N TYR A 48 19.25 -11.44 5.14
CA TYR A 48 18.37 -12.12 4.19
C TYR A 48 18.51 -13.64 4.29
N ASN A 49 19.76 -14.12 4.37
CA ASN A 49 20.07 -15.55 4.43
C ASN A 49 19.52 -16.19 5.71
N LYS A 50 19.68 -15.56 6.87
CA LYS A 50 19.07 -16.01 8.13
C LYS A 50 17.55 -16.11 8.06
N ILE A 51 16.90 -15.12 7.43
CA ILE A 51 15.44 -15.10 7.28
C ILE A 51 14.95 -16.23 6.39
N ARG A 52 15.63 -16.49 5.24
CA ARG A 52 15.31 -17.62 4.37
C ARG A 52 15.42 -18.94 5.14
N ASN A 53 16.53 -19.19 5.81
CA ASN A 53 16.74 -20.41 6.61
C ASN A 53 15.68 -20.57 7.70
N GLN A 54 15.33 -19.49 8.41
CA GLN A 54 14.25 -19.51 9.41
C GLN A 54 12.91 -19.91 8.79
N MET A 55 12.54 -19.36 7.62
CA MET A 55 11.29 -19.70 6.95
C MET A 55 11.30 -21.14 6.42
N LEU A 56 12.42 -21.63 5.90
CA LEU A 56 12.56 -23.00 5.40
C LEU A 56 12.41 -24.04 6.52
N SER A 57 12.85 -23.72 7.73
CA SER A 57 12.67 -24.56 8.92
C SER A 57 11.27 -24.46 9.54
N GLY A 58 10.34 -23.70 8.92
CA GLY A 58 8.99 -23.50 9.45
C GLY A 58 8.86 -22.39 10.51
N GLY A 59 9.96 -21.68 10.79
CA GLY A 59 9.94 -20.56 11.75
C GLY A 59 9.32 -19.29 11.17
N VAL A 60 8.80 -18.44 12.07
CA VAL A 60 8.21 -17.13 11.72
C VAL A 60 9.19 -16.02 12.11
N PRO A 61 9.73 -15.24 11.16
CA PRO A 61 10.53 -14.07 11.49
C PRO A 61 9.75 -13.08 12.36
N LYS A 62 10.37 -12.59 13.44
CA LYS A 62 9.72 -11.70 14.41
C LYS A 62 9.04 -10.51 13.75
N MET A 63 9.67 -9.92 12.73
CA MET A 63 9.17 -8.78 11.97
C MET A 63 7.91 -9.10 11.18
N CYS A 64 7.66 -10.37 10.81
CA CYS A 64 6.47 -10.79 10.05
C CYS A 64 5.28 -11.14 10.94
N LYS A 65 5.49 -11.30 12.26
CA LYS A 65 4.45 -11.81 13.16
C LYS A 65 3.23 -10.89 13.18
N LYS A 66 3.40 -9.63 13.60
CA LYS A 66 2.29 -8.67 13.75
C LYS A 66 1.61 -8.36 12.40
N THR A 67 2.37 -8.19 11.35
CA THR A 67 1.88 -7.68 10.05
C THR A 67 1.25 -8.72 9.13
N CYS A 68 1.51 -10.01 9.39
CA CYS A 68 0.94 -11.08 8.59
C CYS A 68 0.25 -12.14 9.46
N TYR A 69 1.01 -12.81 10.34
CA TYR A 69 0.48 -13.97 11.04
C TYR A 69 -0.60 -13.64 12.08
N ASP A 70 -0.50 -12.50 12.75
CA ASP A 70 -1.54 -12.08 13.70
C ASP A 70 -2.81 -11.63 12.97
N ILE A 71 -2.68 -10.97 11.80
CA ILE A 71 -3.83 -10.66 10.93
C ILE A 71 -4.54 -11.94 10.48
N GLU A 72 -3.78 -12.96 10.05
CA GLU A 72 -4.34 -14.26 9.64
C GLU A 72 -5.08 -14.97 10.77
N LYS A 73 -4.55 -14.91 12.02
CA LYS A 73 -5.25 -15.46 13.20
C LYS A 73 -6.58 -14.79 13.47
N LEU A 74 -6.68 -13.48 13.20
CA LEU A 74 -7.93 -12.72 13.30
C LEU A 74 -8.88 -12.96 12.12
N GLY A 75 -8.47 -13.77 11.13
CA GLY A 75 -9.24 -14.11 9.96
C GLY A 75 -9.15 -13.07 8.84
N GLY A 76 -8.22 -12.13 8.94
CA GLY A 76 -7.87 -11.22 7.85
C GLY A 76 -7.01 -11.90 6.78
N ILE A 77 -6.96 -11.31 5.58
CA ILE A 77 -6.07 -11.75 4.50
C ILE A 77 -4.79 -10.93 4.56
N SER A 78 -3.68 -11.58 4.85
CA SER A 78 -2.37 -10.93 4.95
C SER A 78 -1.71 -10.71 3.60
N ASN A 79 -0.75 -9.76 3.55
CA ASN A 79 0.11 -9.59 2.38
C ASN A 79 0.86 -10.88 2.01
N ARG A 80 1.33 -11.66 3.01
CA ARG A 80 2.00 -12.95 2.78
C ARG A 80 1.12 -13.92 1.99
N GLN A 81 -0.14 -14.06 2.34
CA GLN A 81 -1.08 -14.95 1.63
C GLN A 81 -1.29 -14.49 0.19
N GLN A 82 -1.42 -13.17 -0.03
CA GLN A 82 -1.62 -12.60 -1.36
C GLN A 82 -0.40 -12.78 -2.27
N VAL A 83 0.79 -12.44 -1.77
CA VAL A 83 2.02 -12.60 -2.57
C VAL A 83 2.32 -14.07 -2.84
N ASN A 84 2.04 -14.98 -1.89
CA ASN A 84 2.17 -16.41 -2.12
C ASN A 84 1.19 -16.91 -3.18
N LYS A 85 -0.05 -16.41 -3.22
CA LYS A 85 -1.04 -16.70 -4.26
C LYS A 85 -0.57 -16.17 -5.63
N ARG A 86 -0.12 -14.90 -5.69
CA ARG A 86 0.33 -14.25 -6.94
C ARG A 86 1.60 -14.89 -7.52
N PHE A 87 2.57 -15.17 -6.67
CA PHE A 87 3.92 -15.61 -7.06
C PHE A 87 4.19 -17.09 -6.79
N GLY A 88 3.16 -17.90 -6.55
CA GLY A 88 3.27 -19.32 -6.25
C GLY A 88 4.02 -20.14 -7.29
N LYS A 89 4.00 -19.69 -8.56
CA LYS A 89 4.78 -20.31 -9.66
C LYS A 89 6.30 -20.30 -9.43
N PHE A 90 6.80 -19.44 -8.54
CA PHE A 90 8.21 -19.35 -8.18
C PHE A 90 8.58 -20.16 -6.93
N ALA A 91 7.66 -20.92 -6.34
CA ALA A 91 7.88 -21.70 -5.12
C ALA A 91 9.13 -22.57 -5.15
N LYS A 92 9.44 -23.14 -6.32
CA LYS A 92 10.63 -24.00 -6.54
C LYS A 92 11.96 -23.29 -6.27
N LEU A 93 12.01 -21.94 -6.28
CA LEU A 93 13.24 -21.21 -5.94
C LEU A 93 13.69 -21.48 -4.49
N GLN A 94 12.76 -21.86 -3.60
CA GLN A 94 13.09 -22.25 -2.22
C GLN A 94 13.95 -23.50 -2.16
N ASP A 95 13.80 -24.42 -3.11
CA ASP A 95 14.53 -25.69 -3.17
C ASP A 95 16.01 -25.50 -3.55
N PHE A 96 16.36 -24.37 -4.15
CA PHE A 96 17.73 -24.01 -4.54
C PHE A 96 18.47 -23.14 -3.52
N THR A 97 17.92 -23.01 -2.31
CA THR A 97 18.57 -22.25 -1.23
C THR A 97 19.75 -23.06 -0.66
N SER A 98 20.93 -22.44 -0.65
CA SER A 98 22.15 -23.03 -0.06
C SER A 98 22.02 -23.19 1.45
N LYS A 99 22.88 -24.01 2.08
CA LYS A 99 22.85 -24.25 3.53
C LYS A 99 23.01 -22.98 4.37
N ASP A 100 23.73 -21.98 3.87
CA ASP A 100 23.92 -20.68 4.49
C ASP A 100 22.71 -19.72 4.28
N GLY A 101 21.71 -20.12 3.47
CA GLY A 101 20.53 -19.31 3.14
C GLY A 101 20.71 -18.45 1.90
N SER A 102 21.85 -18.49 1.24
CA SER A 102 22.08 -17.78 -0.03
C SER A 102 21.35 -18.44 -1.21
N ILE A 103 21.09 -17.64 -2.25
CA ILE A 103 20.48 -18.09 -3.50
C ILE A 103 21.26 -17.55 -4.69
N SER A 104 21.28 -18.30 -5.80
CA SER A 104 22.01 -17.91 -7.01
C SER A 104 21.22 -17.01 -7.94
N ASN A 105 19.89 -16.91 -7.78
CA ASN A 105 19.06 -16.08 -8.65
C ASN A 105 19.05 -14.61 -8.19
N ASP A 106 18.97 -13.70 -9.15
CA ASP A 106 18.68 -12.29 -8.91
C ASP A 106 17.21 -12.08 -8.53
N PRO A 107 16.86 -10.93 -7.86
CA PRO A 107 15.46 -10.59 -7.66
C PRO A 107 14.75 -10.38 -9.00
N ILE A 108 13.53 -10.91 -9.09
CA ILE A 108 12.68 -10.79 -10.28
C ILE A 108 11.58 -9.74 -10.10
N TYR A 109 11.38 -9.28 -8.87
CA TYR A 109 10.38 -8.30 -8.48
C TYR A 109 11.03 -7.19 -7.68
N LEU A 110 11.00 -5.97 -8.20
CA LEU A 110 11.51 -4.77 -7.56
C LEU A 110 10.36 -3.89 -7.09
N ASP A 111 10.43 -3.44 -5.83
CA ASP A 111 9.53 -2.47 -5.21
C ASP A 111 10.41 -1.36 -4.60
N ILE A 112 10.74 -0.35 -5.41
CA ILE A 112 11.63 0.73 -5.03
C ILE A 112 10.85 2.04 -4.97
N ARG A 113 10.88 2.71 -3.80
CA ARG A 113 10.14 3.94 -3.53
C ARG A 113 10.98 5.16 -3.84
N PHE A 114 10.74 5.81 -4.97
CA PHE A 114 11.56 6.93 -5.48
C PHE A 114 11.38 8.24 -4.72
N GLY A 115 10.57 8.26 -3.68
CA GLY A 115 10.45 9.44 -2.84
C GLY A 115 9.07 9.63 -2.25
N ASN A 116 8.95 10.68 -1.46
CA ASN A 116 7.75 11.06 -0.73
C ASN A 116 7.01 12.25 -1.35
N LYS A 117 7.31 12.64 -2.60
CA LYS A 117 6.56 13.68 -3.30
C LYS A 117 5.13 13.23 -3.53
N CYS A 118 4.16 13.98 -3.01
CA CYS A 118 2.73 13.70 -3.14
C CYS A 118 1.95 15.00 -3.06
N ASN A 119 0.79 15.03 -3.69
CA ASN A 119 -0.12 16.17 -3.68
C ASN A 119 -1.30 16.03 -2.71
N PHE A 120 -1.45 14.87 -2.03
CA PHE A 120 -2.52 14.63 -1.05
C PHE A 120 -2.00 14.58 0.38
N LYS A 121 -2.82 15.09 1.32
CA LYS A 121 -2.66 14.96 2.77
C LYS A 121 -3.65 13.93 3.32
N CYS A 122 -3.50 12.65 2.95
CA CYS A 122 -4.38 11.59 3.46
C CYS A 122 -4.23 11.45 4.97
N ARG A 123 -5.36 11.27 5.70
CA ARG A 123 -5.36 11.19 7.18
C ARG A 123 -4.64 9.96 7.71
N ILE A 124 -4.66 8.86 6.96
CA ILE A 124 -3.93 7.62 7.31
C ILE A 124 -2.45 7.64 6.88
N CYS A 125 -1.96 8.79 6.38
CA CYS A 125 -0.60 8.98 5.88
C CYS A 125 0.08 10.11 6.68
N GLY A 126 1.37 10.36 6.41
CA GLY A 126 2.13 11.40 7.09
C GLY A 126 3.27 11.96 6.24
N PRO A 127 4.06 12.88 6.81
CA PRO A 127 5.17 13.52 6.09
C PRO A 127 6.24 12.54 5.61
N PHE A 128 6.31 11.33 6.20
CA PHE A 128 7.22 10.28 5.76
C PHE A 128 6.91 9.77 4.33
N ALA A 129 5.65 9.87 3.88
CA ALA A 129 5.22 9.39 2.57
C ALA A 129 4.48 10.45 1.74
N SER A 130 4.27 11.67 2.27
CA SER A 130 3.66 12.76 1.52
C SER A 130 4.23 14.13 1.88
N SER A 131 4.87 14.76 0.90
CA SER A 131 5.39 16.13 1.01
C SER A 131 4.30 17.18 1.17
N ALA A 132 3.05 16.89 0.82
CA ALA A 132 1.93 17.80 1.06
C ALA A 132 1.71 18.09 2.55
N TRP A 133 2.16 17.20 3.45
CA TRP A 133 2.15 17.41 4.89
C TRP A 133 3.21 18.37 5.41
N PHE A 134 4.30 18.64 4.67
CA PHE A 134 5.47 19.38 5.17
C PHE A 134 5.14 20.75 5.76
N LYS A 135 4.21 21.49 5.14
CA LYS A 135 3.77 22.80 5.65
C LYS A 135 3.09 22.71 7.02
N ASP A 136 2.37 21.63 7.24
CA ASP A 136 1.48 21.48 8.40
C ASP A 136 2.00 20.50 9.47
N ALA A 137 3.03 19.69 9.16
CA ALA A 137 3.50 18.60 10.01
C ALA A 137 3.79 19.03 11.45
N ASN A 138 4.44 20.18 11.68
CA ASN A 138 4.75 20.65 13.04
C ASN A 138 3.53 21.06 13.86
N LYS A 139 2.35 21.22 13.22
CA LYS A 139 1.09 21.54 13.88
C LYS A 139 0.33 20.30 14.34
N ILE A 140 0.79 19.12 13.90
CA ILE A 140 0.24 17.82 14.27
C ILE A 140 1.18 17.14 15.26
N SER A 141 0.70 16.83 16.45
CA SER A 141 1.53 16.33 17.56
C SER A 141 2.36 15.10 17.20
N VAL A 142 1.79 14.14 16.47
CA VAL A 142 2.47 12.90 16.04
C VAL A 142 3.51 13.12 14.93
N PHE A 143 3.52 14.27 14.26
CA PHE A 143 4.47 14.63 13.21
C PHE A 143 5.46 15.72 13.61
N LYS A 144 5.40 16.16 14.86
CA LYS A 144 6.29 17.21 15.38
C LYS A 144 7.76 16.80 15.17
N ASN A 145 8.54 17.71 14.61
CA ASN A 145 9.95 17.50 14.30
C ASN A 145 10.26 16.42 13.26
N TYR A 146 9.26 15.96 12.50
CA TYR A 146 9.53 15.06 11.39
C TYR A 146 10.37 15.79 10.30
N PRO A 147 11.42 15.16 9.73
CA PRO A 147 12.20 15.76 8.65
C PRO A 147 11.32 16.11 7.45
N LYS A 148 11.50 17.34 6.91
CA LYS A 148 10.73 17.86 5.77
C LYS A 148 11.61 17.89 4.54
N GLN A 149 12.03 16.74 4.08
CA GLN A 149 12.95 16.59 2.97
C GLN A 149 12.35 15.75 1.86
N LEU A 150 12.43 16.25 0.62
CA LEU A 150 12.20 15.46 -0.56
C LEU A 150 13.47 14.68 -0.86
N GLU A 151 13.38 13.37 -0.93
CA GLU A 151 14.54 12.50 -1.13
C GLU A 151 14.21 11.44 -2.19
N ASP A 152 15.17 11.23 -3.09
CA ASP A 152 15.24 10.04 -3.95
C ASP A 152 16.60 9.39 -3.71
N TYR A 153 16.60 8.33 -2.91
CA TYR A 153 17.84 7.61 -2.56
C TYR A 153 18.33 6.65 -3.66
N TYR A 154 17.52 6.43 -4.70
CA TYR A 154 17.76 5.36 -5.67
C TYR A 154 18.07 5.91 -7.06
N THR A 155 17.15 6.65 -7.67
CA THR A 155 17.35 7.07 -9.08
C THR A 155 18.40 8.17 -9.28
N ASP A 156 18.87 8.80 -8.20
CA ASP A 156 20.03 9.72 -8.22
C ASP A 156 21.36 8.99 -7.96
N SER A 157 21.31 7.65 -7.69
CA SER A 157 22.50 6.81 -7.48
C SER A 157 22.87 6.03 -8.75
N GLN A 158 24.14 6.12 -9.18
CA GLN A 158 24.66 5.31 -10.28
C GLN A 158 24.62 3.81 -9.95
N ASP A 159 24.85 3.42 -8.68
CA ASP A 159 24.78 2.02 -8.22
C ASP A 159 23.42 1.37 -8.52
N PHE A 160 22.32 2.13 -8.40
CA PHE A 160 20.99 1.63 -8.76
C PHE A 160 20.89 1.29 -10.25
N TRP A 161 21.39 2.16 -11.13
CA TRP A 161 21.31 1.95 -12.58
C TRP A 161 22.24 0.83 -13.05
N ASP A 162 23.43 0.73 -12.49
CA ASP A 162 24.39 -0.33 -12.76
C ASP A 162 23.85 -1.69 -12.33
N TYR A 163 23.22 -1.72 -11.13
CA TYR A 163 22.57 -2.93 -10.67
C TYR A 163 21.38 -3.33 -11.55
N LEU A 164 20.53 -2.37 -11.91
CA LEU A 164 19.40 -2.63 -12.79
C LEU A 164 19.86 -3.16 -14.16
N GLN A 165 20.96 -2.62 -14.69
CA GLN A 165 21.57 -3.11 -15.94
C GLN A 165 22.07 -4.55 -15.78
N LYS A 166 22.69 -4.88 -14.66
CA LYS A 166 23.16 -6.24 -14.35
C LYS A 166 22.01 -7.25 -14.32
N ILE A 167 20.91 -6.92 -13.62
CA ILE A 167 19.77 -7.83 -13.41
C ILE A 167 18.68 -7.68 -14.48
N LYS A 168 18.88 -6.89 -15.52
CA LYS A 168 17.88 -6.58 -16.56
C LYS A 168 17.12 -7.80 -17.07
N LYS A 169 17.81 -8.92 -17.30
CA LYS A 169 17.20 -10.16 -17.80
C LYS A 169 16.30 -10.84 -16.77
N SER A 170 16.58 -10.68 -15.50
CA SER A 170 15.84 -11.32 -14.39
C SER A 170 14.59 -10.55 -13.99
N VAL A 171 14.59 -9.22 -14.10
CA VAL A 171 13.46 -8.37 -13.69
C VAL A 171 12.24 -8.64 -14.55
N LYS A 172 11.15 -9.05 -13.88
CA LYS A 172 9.84 -9.34 -14.50
C LYS A 172 8.72 -8.46 -13.95
N TYR A 173 8.89 -7.91 -12.76
CA TYR A 173 7.88 -7.12 -12.07
C TYR A 173 8.53 -5.89 -11.45
N PHE A 174 7.89 -4.75 -11.66
CA PHE A 174 8.25 -3.53 -10.97
C PHE A 174 7.00 -2.89 -10.36
N TYR A 175 7.09 -2.53 -9.08
CA TYR A 175 5.96 -1.95 -8.34
C TYR A 175 6.26 -0.51 -7.95
N PHE A 176 5.36 0.38 -8.34
CA PHE A 176 5.43 1.80 -8.05
C PHE A 176 4.44 2.19 -6.96
N ALA A 177 4.94 2.74 -5.88
CA ALA A 177 4.18 3.40 -4.84
C ALA A 177 5.12 4.36 -4.08
N GLY A 178 4.72 4.86 -2.91
CA GLY A 178 5.51 5.81 -2.13
C GLY A 178 4.68 7.03 -1.81
N GLY A 179 5.10 8.22 -2.23
CA GLY A 179 4.23 9.39 -2.32
C GLY A 179 3.20 9.20 -3.44
N GLU A 180 3.27 10.00 -4.49
CA GLU A 180 2.51 9.74 -5.72
C GLU A 180 3.50 9.44 -6.86
N PRO A 181 3.56 8.18 -7.36
CA PRO A 181 4.52 7.79 -8.40
C PRO A 181 4.44 8.68 -9.65
N LEU A 182 3.23 9.08 -10.05
CA LEU A 182 3.01 9.88 -11.26
C LEU A 182 3.51 11.33 -11.14
N LEU A 183 4.00 11.73 -9.97
CA LEU A 183 4.59 13.06 -9.71
C LEU A 183 6.10 13.00 -9.46
N MET A 184 6.77 11.86 -9.72
CA MET A 184 8.18 11.65 -9.40
C MET A 184 9.06 11.58 -10.65
N ASP A 185 10.15 12.34 -10.68
CA ASP A 185 11.11 12.31 -11.78
C ASP A 185 11.74 10.92 -11.96
N GLY A 186 12.08 10.25 -10.85
CA GLY A 186 12.64 8.89 -10.86
C GLY A 186 11.76 7.87 -11.55
N HIS A 187 10.43 7.98 -11.40
CA HIS A 187 9.49 7.14 -12.13
C HIS A 187 9.64 7.28 -13.66
N TYR A 188 9.70 8.51 -14.16
CA TYR A 188 9.82 8.76 -15.61
C TYR A 188 11.20 8.40 -16.15
N LYS A 189 12.28 8.66 -15.38
CA LYS A 189 13.62 8.18 -15.69
C LYS A 189 13.64 6.66 -15.88
N LEU A 190 12.98 5.91 -14.97
CA LEU A 190 12.93 4.45 -15.05
C LEU A 190 12.09 3.94 -16.22
N LEU A 191 10.93 4.55 -16.50
CA LEU A 191 10.14 4.18 -17.68
C LEU A 191 10.95 4.37 -18.96
N GLN A 192 11.66 5.49 -19.09
CA GLN A 192 12.52 5.74 -20.24
C GLN A 192 13.65 4.72 -20.33
N TRP A 193 14.30 4.40 -19.18
CA TRP A 193 15.34 3.36 -19.15
C TRP A 193 14.83 2.00 -19.64
N PHE A 194 13.63 1.57 -19.22
CA PHE A 194 13.03 0.33 -19.69
C PHE A 194 12.81 0.35 -21.21
N ILE A 195 12.30 1.47 -21.73
CA ILE A 195 12.06 1.66 -23.17
C ILE A 195 13.38 1.58 -23.96
N ASP A 196 14.40 2.33 -23.55
CA ASP A 196 15.71 2.42 -24.21
C ASP A 196 16.47 1.10 -24.18
N ASN A 197 16.19 0.26 -23.17
CA ASN A 197 16.78 -1.06 -23.02
C ASN A 197 15.93 -2.21 -23.61
N ASN A 198 14.88 -1.90 -24.39
CA ASN A 198 13.94 -2.89 -24.94
C ASN A 198 13.38 -3.85 -23.87
N LYS A 199 13.10 -3.33 -22.67
CA LYS A 199 12.58 -4.10 -21.52
C LYS A 199 11.12 -3.74 -21.23
N THR A 200 10.29 -3.68 -22.24
CA THR A 200 8.86 -3.34 -22.15
C THR A 200 7.96 -4.53 -21.81
N ASP A 201 8.52 -5.74 -21.70
CA ASP A 201 7.87 -6.97 -21.24
C ASP A 201 7.74 -7.03 -19.71
N VAL A 202 8.36 -6.09 -18.97
CA VAL A 202 8.23 -5.99 -17.50
C VAL A 202 6.80 -5.62 -17.12
N GLU A 203 6.20 -6.35 -16.16
CA GLU A 203 4.91 -5.98 -15.59
C GLU A 203 5.08 -4.81 -14.63
N LEU A 204 4.49 -3.67 -14.96
CA LEU A 204 4.49 -2.46 -14.14
C LEU A 204 3.20 -2.39 -13.33
N THR A 205 3.31 -2.47 -12.02
CA THR A 205 2.18 -2.35 -11.08
C THR A 205 2.25 -1.01 -10.35
N TYR A 206 1.12 -0.31 -10.24
CA TYR A 206 1.04 1.01 -9.61
C TYR A 206 0.00 1.04 -8.50
N ASN A 207 0.38 1.56 -7.33
CA ASN A 207 -0.56 2.21 -6.43
C ASN A 207 -0.45 3.72 -6.66
N THR A 208 -1.54 4.34 -7.08
CA THR A 208 -1.59 5.78 -7.41
C THR A 208 -2.88 6.40 -6.90
N ASN A 209 -2.82 7.67 -6.53
CA ASN A 209 -4.02 8.46 -6.20
C ASN A 209 -4.80 8.90 -7.45
N LEU A 210 -4.22 8.67 -8.63
CA LEU A 210 -4.80 8.93 -9.95
C LEU A 210 -5.31 10.37 -10.14
N SER A 211 -4.75 11.34 -9.41
CA SER A 211 -5.14 12.75 -9.50
C SER A 211 -4.72 13.41 -10.81
N THR A 212 -3.72 12.86 -11.49
CA THR A 212 -3.21 13.38 -12.77
C THR A 212 -2.61 12.26 -13.61
N LEU A 213 -2.66 12.42 -14.92
CA LEU A 213 -1.98 11.59 -15.91
C LEU A 213 -0.83 12.35 -16.61
N LYS A 214 -0.60 13.62 -16.21
CA LYS A 214 0.45 14.47 -16.78
C LYS A 214 1.37 14.99 -15.68
N TYR A 215 2.66 14.98 -15.96
CA TYR A 215 3.68 15.53 -15.07
C TYR A 215 4.79 16.17 -15.91
N LYS A 216 5.03 17.47 -15.71
CA LYS A 216 5.95 18.25 -16.57
C LYS A 216 5.57 18.05 -18.05
N ASN A 217 6.48 17.59 -18.88
CA ASN A 217 6.28 17.32 -20.32
C ASN A 217 5.85 15.86 -20.59
N TYR A 218 5.62 15.05 -19.55
CA TYR A 218 5.24 13.65 -19.72
C TYR A 218 3.73 13.47 -19.66
N ASP A 219 3.18 12.69 -20.58
CA ASP A 219 1.87 12.05 -20.48
C ASP A 219 2.10 10.56 -20.18
N VAL A 220 1.79 10.13 -18.95
CA VAL A 220 2.05 8.76 -18.54
C VAL A 220 1.20 7.74 -19.28
N PHE A 221 -0.02 8.15 -19.71
CA PHE A 221 -0.89 7.27 -20.48
C PHE A 221 -0.26 6.91 -21.83
N GLU A 222 0.43 7.87 -22.49
CA GLU A 222 1.15 7.60 -23.74
C GLU A 222 2.39 6.73 -23.50
N LEU A 223 3.08 6.91 -22.39
CA LEU A 223 4.21 6.03 -22.04
C LEU A 223 3.77 4.60 -21.76
N TRP A 224 2.66 4.40 -21.04
CA TRP A 224 2.14 3.05 -20.74
C TRP A 224 1.78 2.24 -21.98
N LYS A 225 1.42 2.90 -23.10
CA LYS A 225 1.15 2.20 -24.36
C LYS A 225 2.35 1.44 -24.93
N LYS A 226 3.56 1.80 -24.51
CA LYS A 226 4.81 1.15 -24.94
C LYS A 226 5.10 -0.15 -24.17
N PHE A 227 4.38 -0.43 -23.07
CA PHE A 227 4.57 -1.60 -22.24
C PHE A 227 3.49 -2.64 -22.48
N GLU A 228 3.87 -3.92 -22.42
CA GLU A 228 2.94 -5.02 -22.60
C GLU A 228 1.98 -5.20 -21.43
N ASN A 229 2.47 -4.96 -20.19
CA ASN A 229 1.76 -5.30 -18.97
C ASN A 229 1.74 -4.13 -17.98
N ILE A 230 0.63 -3.42 -17.93
CA ILE A 230 0.36 -2.36 -16.94
C ILE A 230 -0.77 -2.81 -16.02
N SER A 231 -0.57 -2.66 -14.72
CA SER A 231 -1.54 -3.01 -13.68
C SER A 231 -1.73 -1.85 -12.71
N LEU A 232 -2.85 -1.14 -12.82
CA LEU A 232 -3.15 0.00 -11.96
C LEU A 232 -4.04 -0.42 -10.80
N TRP A 233 -3.68 0.06 -9.61
CA TRP A 233 -4.44 -0.06 -8.38
C TRP A 233 -4.72 1.34 -7.83
N PRO A 234 -5.68 2.08 -8.43
CA PRO A 234 -6.04 3.41 -7.96
C PRO A 234 -6.52 3.37 -6.51
N SER A 235 -6.03 4.31 -5.71
CA SER A 235 -6.28 4.33 -4.27
C SER A 235 -7.43 5.25 -3.91
N VAL A 236 -8.47 4.71 -3.25
CA VAL A 236 -9.66 5.46 -2.82
C VAL A 236 -10.17 4.92 -1.47
N ASP A 237 -10.31 5.77 -0.46
CA ASP A 237 -10.68 5.36 0.90
C ASP A 237 -12.06 5.91 1.27
N GLY A 238 -13.11 5.14 0.94
CA GLY A 238 -14.51 5.52 1.10
C GLY A 238 -15.15 6.11 -0.16
N TYR A 239 -16.44 6.47 -0.08
CA TYR A 239 -17.22 6.93 -1.23
C TYR A 239 -17.43 8.44 -1.21
N LYS A 240 -17.16 9.11 -2.34
CA LYS A 240 -17.37 10.56 -2.56
C LYS A 240 -16.82 11.44 -1.42
N SER A 241 -17.69 12.16 -0.70
CA SER A 241 -17.30 13.10 0.35
C SER A 241 -16.46 12.46 1.47
N HIS A 242 -16.71 11.19 1.80
CA HIS A 242 -15.91 10.47 2.79
C HIS A 242 -14.49 10.21 2.29
N CYS A 243 -14.32 9.91 1.00
CA CYS A 243 -12.99 9.82 0.39
C CYS A 243 -12.29 11.18 0.38
N GLN A 244 -13.00 12.27 0.05
CA GLN A 244 -12.44 13.64 0.06
C GLN A 244 -12.02 14.07 1.47
N TYR A 245 -12.73 13.63 2.49
CA TYR A 245 -12.37 13.86 3.89
C TYR A 245 -11.15 13.04 4.31
N SER A 246 -11.11 11.75 3.99
CA SER A 246 -10.00 10.86 4.34
C SER A 246 -8.72 11.18 3.57
N ARG A 247 -8.85 11.68 2.34
CA ARG A 247 -7.76 12.03 1.42
C ARG A 247 -7.82 13.51 1.06
N THR A 248 -7.38 14.39 1.95
CA THR A 248 -7.37 15.83 1.71
C THR A 248 -6.68 16.17 0.38
N ASN A 249 -7.29 17.03 -0.41
CA ASN A 249 -7.00 17.39 -1.81
C ASN A 249 -7.50 16.37 -2.85
N PHE A 250 -8.17 15.30 -2.46
CA PHE A 250 -8.83 14.39 -3.40
C PHE A 250 -10.03 15.09 -4.04
N ASN A 251 -10.20 14.94 -5.35
CA ASN A 251 -11.37 15.35 -6.10
C ASN A 251 -11.99 14.13 -6.78
N TRP A 252 -13.23 13.82 -6.44
CA TRP A 252 -13.91 12.62 -6.95
C TRP A 252 -14.07 12.64 -8.47
N ASP A 253 -14.46 13.77 -9.05
CA ASP A 253 -14.77 13.88 -10.48
C ASP A 253 -13.49 13.75 -11.34
N ILE A 254 -12.38 14.34 -10.87
CA ILE A 254 -11.06 14.18 -11.50
C ILE A 254 -10.62 12.71 -11.42
N PHE A 255 -10.76 12.10 -10.24
CA PHE A 255 -10.41 10.70 -10.04
C PHE A 255 -11.21 9.79 -11.00
N GLU A 256 -12.53 9.94 -11.03
CA GLU A 256 -13.40 9.10 -11.86
C GLU A 256 -13.15 9.32 -13.36
N THR A 257 -12.95 10.56 -13.80
CA THR A 257 -12.56 10.89 -15.18
C THR A 257 -11.25 10.20 -15.58
N ASN A 258 -10.23 10.29 -14.73
CA ASN A 258 -8.95 9.63 -14.98
C ASN A 258 -9.08 8.09 -14.93
N LEU A 259 -9.85 7.55 -13.97
CA LEU A 259 -10.14 6.13 -13.86
C LEU A 259 -10.74 5.57 -15.15
N LEU A 260 -11.76 6.23 -15.68
CA LEU A 260 -12.42 5.82 -16.93
C LEU A 260 -11.47 5.89 -18.13
N LYS A 261 -10.64 6.92 -18.21
CA LYS A 261 -9.64 7.08 -19.28
C LYS A 261 -8.63 5.93 -19.29
N VAL A 262 -8.19 5.47 -18.13
CA VAL A 262 -7.16 4.41 -18.00
C VAL A 262 -7.73 3.04 -17.68
N LYS A 263 -9.05 2.87 -17.74
CA LYS A 263 -9.79 1.70 -17.26
C LYS A 263 -9.22 0.36 -17.76
N LYS A 264 -8.75 0.29 -18.99
CA LYS A 264 -8.15 -0.93 -19.57
C LYS A 264 -6.94 -1.45 -18.81
N TYR A 265 -6.25 -0.59 -18.07
CA TYR A 265 -5.09 -0.93 -17.24
C TYR A 265 -5.47 -1.15 -15.77
N VAL A 266 -6.70 -0.80 -15.37
CA VAL A 266 -7.13 -0.91 -13.96
C VAL A 266 -7.39 -2.37 -13.61
N LYS A 267 -6.60 -2.90 -12.70
CA LYS A 267 -6.77 -4.26 -12.16
C LYS A 267 -7.87 -4.27 -11.11
N THR A 268 -7.81 -3.33 -10.18
CA THR A 268 -8.76 -3.16 -9.09
C THR A 268 -8.54 -1.79 -8.45
N VAL A 269 -9.57 -1.18 -7.91
CA VAL A 269 -9.44 -0.02 -7.03
C VAL A 269 -9.09 -0.50 -5.64
N SER A 270 -8.07 0.11 -5.01
CA SER A 270 -7.61 -0.24 -3.67
C SER A 270 -8.23 0.69 -2.63
N CYS A 271 -8.90 0.11 -1.63
CA CYS A 271 -9.47 0.83 -0.50
C CYS A 271 -8.81 0.34 0.80
N THR A 272 -8.13 1.25 1.51
CA THR A 272 -7.62 0.95 2.85
C THR A 272 -8.77 1.06 3.85
N THR A 273 -9.13 -0.08 4.46
CA THR A 273 -10.24 -0.12 5.43
C THR A 273 -9.80 0.41 6.78
N SER A 274 -10.52 1.42 7.25
CA SER A 274 -10.23 2.17 8.48
C SER A 274 -11.51 2.74 9.07
N ILE A 275 -11.43 3.45 10.20
CA ILE A 275 -12.55 4.22 10.76
C ILE A 275 -13.17 5.14 9.69
N TYR A 276 -12.37 5.74 8.81
CA TYR A 276 -12.84 6.70 7.82
C TYR A 276 -13.56 6.07 6.62
N SER A 277 -13.15 4.89 6.20
CA SER A 277 -13.61 4.32 4.93
C SER A 277 -14.75 3.31 5.10
N MET A 278 -14.74 2.55 6.20
CA MET A 278 -15.54 1.32 6.32
C MET A 278 -17.05 1.57 6.23
N LEU A 279 -17.54 2.74 6.71
CA LEU A 279 -18.96 3.10 6.70
C LEU A 279 -19.55 3.20 5.28
N THR A 280 -18.75 3.66 4.32
CA THR A 280 -19.18 3.88 2.92
C THR A 280 -18.49 2.96 1.91
N THR A 281 -17.73 1.99 2.38
CA THR A 281 -17.11 0.97 1.52
C THR A 281 -18.13 0.15 0.73
N PRO A 282 -19.31 -0.23 1.27
CA PRO A 282 -20.34 -0.91 0.45
C PRO A 282 -20.81 -0.10 -0.74
N GLU A 283 -21.02 1.21 -0.59
CA GLU A 283 -21.40 2.13 -1.66
C GLU A 283 -20.27 2.29 -2.68
N LEU A 284 -19.03 2.38 -2.22
CA LEU A 284 -17.85 2.40 -3.09
C LEU A 284 -17.81 1.15 -3.98
N ILE A 285 -17.95 -0.04 -3.39
CA ILE A 285 -17.94 -1.30 -4.14
C ILE A 285 -19.07 -1.33 -5.17
N ALA A 286 -20.30 -0.95 -4.78
CA ALA A 286 -21.44 -0.93 -5.67
C ALA A 286 -21.20 0.04 -6.86
N HIS A 287 -20.67 1.23 -6.60
CA HIS A 287 -20.32 2.21 -7.61
C HIS A 287 -19.22 1.71 -8.56
N MET A 288 -18.11 1.17 -8.03
CA MET A 288 -17.04 0.63 -8.87
C MET A 288 -17.54 -0.53 -9.73
N LYS A 289 -18.40 -1.39 -9.21
CA LYS A 289 -19.02 -2.47 -10.01
C LYS A 289 -19.91 -1.95 -11.12
N SER A 290 -20.66 -0.84 -10.92
CA SER A 290 -21.42 -0.21 -12.01
C SER A 290 -20.53 0.31 -13.14
N LEU A 291 -19.27 0.64 -12.83
CA LEU A 291 -18.23 0.99 -13.79
C LEU A 291 -17.47 -0.23 -14.35
N ASN A 292 -17.88 -1.47 -14.01
CA ASN A 292 -17.13 -2.71 -14.29
C ASN A 292 -15.69 -2.68 -13.80
N VAL A 293 -15.46 -2.19 -12.59
CA VAL A 293 -14.17 -2.15 -11.89
C VAL A 293 -14.32 -2.90 -10.57
N SER A 294 -13.34 -3.75 -10.25
CA SER A 294 -13.28 -4.45 -8.96
C SER A 294 -12.75 -3.53 -7.87
N THR A 295 -13.09 -3.83 -6.62
CA THR A 295 -12.54 -3.15 -5.44
C THR A 295 -11.83 -4.17 -4.54
N TYR A 296 -10.62 -3.86 -4.12
CA TYR A 296 -9.86 -4.63 -3.16
C TYR A 296 -9.78 -3.88 -1.83
N LEU A 297 -10.16 -4.53 -0.75
CA LEU A 297 -10.12 -4.01 0.60
C LEU A 297 -8.82 -4.43 1.29
N SER A 298 -7.97 -3.46 1.62
CA SER A 298 -6.73 -3.66 2.35
C SER A 298 -6.91 -3.25 3.81
N THR A 299 -6.77 -4.19 4.74
CA THR A 299 -6.87 -3.89 6.17
C THR A 299 -5.70 -3.00 6.60
N LEU A 300 -6.01 -1.88 7.26
CA LEU A 300 -4.99 -0.99 7.84
C LEU A 300 -4.36 -1.66 9.06
N ASP A 301 -3.03 -1.72 9.09
CA ASP A 301 -2.23 -2.26 10.20
C ASP A 301 -1.51 -1.18 11.01
N THR A 302 -1.27 -0.03 10.42
CA THR A 302 -0.54 1.08 11.03
C THR A 302 -0.93 2.41 10.36
N PRO A 303 -1.22 3.50 11.11
CA PRO A 303 -1.32 3.58 12.58
C PRO A 303 -2.56 2.87 13.15
N ASP A 304 -2.41 2.23 14.31
CA ASP A 304 -3.44 1.41 14.94
C ASP A 304 -4.65 2.21 15.47
N TYR A 305 -4.49 3.50 15.75
CA TYR A 305 -5.60 4.37 16.16
C TYR A 305 -6.57 4.76 15.03
N PHE A 306 -6.36 4.25 13.81
CA PHE A 306 -7.33 4.33 12.70
C PHE A 306 -7.98 2.97 12.40
N ASP A 307 -7.69 1.95 13.19
CA ASP A 307 -8.22 0.61 12.97
C ASP A 307 -9.75 0.61 12.99
N MET A 308 -10.37 0.00 11.98
CA MET A 308 -11.83 -0.07 11.88
C MET A 308 -12.49 -0.83 13.05
N ARG A 309 -11.74 -1.64 13.81
CA ARG A 309 -12.22 -2.34 15.00
C ARG A 309 -12.57 -1.40 16.15
N LEU A 310 -12.11 -0.15 16.11
CA LEU A 310 -12.47 0.91 17.07
C LEU A 310 -13.89 1.47 16.86
N LEU A 311 -14.54 1.19 15.72
CA LEU A 311 -15.91 1.62 15.47
C LEU A 311 -16.87 1.02 16.53
N PRO A 312 -17.89 1.78 16.99
CA PRO A 312 -18.82 1.31 18.02
C PRO A 312 -19.71 0.18 17.52
N LYS A 313 -20.20 -0.67 18.44
CA LYS A 313 -20.96 -1.90 18.12
C LYS A 313 -22.18 -1.66 17.26
N ASN A 314 -22.96 -0.59 17.51
CA ASN A 314 -24.13 -0.24 16.71
C ASN A 314 -23.76 0.08 15.26
N ILE A 315 -22.64 0.79 15.04
CA ILE A 315 -22.12 1.13 13.71
C ILE A 315 -21.56 -0.12 13.01
N LYS A 316 -20.83 -0.98 13.71
CA LYS A 316 -20.41 -2.29 13.14
C LYS A 316 -21.60 -3.10 12.67
N LYS A 317 -22.70 -3.14 13.47
CA LYS A 317 -23.95 -3.80 13.08
C LYS A 317 -24.57 -3.17 11.83
N HIS A 318 -24.55 -1.84 11.74
CA HIS A 318 -25.05 -1.12 10.56
C HIS A 318 -24.22 -1.45 9.31
N ILE A 319 -22.90 -1.39 9.41
CA ILE A 319 -21.97 -1.75 8.33
C ILE A 319 -22.19 -3.19 7.87
N ASN A 320 -22.28 -4.15 8.80
CA ASN A 320 -22.56 -5.55 8.49
C ASN A 320 -23.88 -5.72 7.71
N LYS A 321 -24.92 -4.97 8.08
CA LYS A 321 -26.21 -4.98 7.34
C LYS A 321 -26.03 -4.48 5.91
N LYS A 322 -25.28 -3.39 5.70
CA LYS A 322 -24.99 -2.83 4.37
C LYS A 322 -24.21 -3.85 3.50
N PHE A 323 -23.18 -4.49 4.04
CA PHE A 323 -22.44 -5.53 3.33
C PHE A 323 -23.31 -6.75 3.00
N ASN A 324 -24.18 -7.18 3.91
CA ASN A 324 -25.12 -8.29 3.65
C ASN A 324 -26.08 -7.97 2.48
N ILE A 325 -26.53 -6.71 2.38
CA ILE A 325 -27.34 -6.27 1.25
C ILE A 325 -26.52 -6.26 -0.03
N LEU A 326 -25.28 -5.73 0.00
CA LEU A 326 -24.35 -5.72 -1.13
C LEU A 326 -24.10 -7.13 -1.67
N LEU A 327 -23.73 -8.07 -0.78
CA LEU A 327 -23.42 -9.47 -1.14
C LEU A 327 -24.61 -10.20 -1.81
N LYS A 328 -25.85 -9.80 -1.50
CA LYS A 328 -27.06 -10.34 -2.13
C LYS A 328 -27.40 -9.69 -3.46
N LYS A 329 -27.10 -8.40 -3.64
CA LYS A 329 -27.60 -7.61 -4.77
C LYS A 329 -26.57 -7.42 -5.89
N ILE A 330 -25.28 -7.43 -5.56
CA ILE A 330 -24.22 -7.11 -6.51
C ILE A 330 -23.50 -8.40 -6.95
N PRO A 331 -23.33 -8.63 -8.26
CA PRO A 331 -22.60 -9.78 -8.78
C PRO A 331 -21.08 -9.61 -8.50
N LEU A 332 -20.60 -10.35 -7.52
CA LEU A 332 -19.20 -10.37 -7.10
C LEU A 332 -18.59 -11.74 -7.42
N ASN A 333 -17.33 -11.76 -7.85
CA ASN A 333 -16.59 -13.01 -7.97
C ASN A 333 -16.17 -13.55 -6.58
N ASP A 334 -15.71 -14.80 -6.53
CA ASP A 334 -15.37 -15.45 -5.25
C ASP A 334 -14.24 -14.74 -4.50
N GLY A 335 -13.23 -14.23 -5.19
CA GLY A 335 -12.15 -13.47 -4.57
C GLY A 335 -12.61 -12.15 -3.95
N GLU A 336 -13.52 -11.43 -4.59
CA GLU A 336 -14.14 -10.23 -4.04
C GLU A 336 -14.99 -10.55 -2.81
N LYS A 337 -15.79 -11.62 -2.85
CA LYS A 337 -16.59 -12.08 -1.70
C LYS A 337 -15.69 -12.47 -0.53
N GLU A 338 -14.66 -13.28 -0.78
CA GLU A 338 -13.67 -13.68 0.23
C GLU A 338 -13.01 -12.47 0.90
N ASN A 339 -12.58 -11.49 0.10
CA ASN A 339 -11.97 -10.26 0.60
C ASN A 339 -12.94 -9.43 1.47
N ILE A 340 -14.20 -9.28 1.05
CA ILE A 340 -15.23 -8.59 1.83
C ILE A 340 -15.51 -9.33 3.14
N LEU A 341 -15.75 -10.65 3.10
CA LEU A 341 -16.05 -11.45 4.29
C LEU A 341 -14.89 -11.45 5.29
N SER A 342 -13.64 -11.47 4.80
CA SER A 342 -12.45 -11.33 5.63
C SER A 342 -12.41 -9.97 6.37
N ASN A 343 -12.73 -8.87 5.69
CA ASN A 343 -12.78 -7.54 6.31
C ASN A 343 -13.95 -7.42 7.31
N ILE A 344 -15.11 -8.00 7.02
CA ILE A 344 -16.23 -8.07 7.97
C ILE A 344 -15.82 -8.85 9.23
N LYS A 345 -15.17 -9.99 9.06
CA LYS A 345 -14.69 -10.80 10.18
C LYS A 345 -13.68 -10.00 11.02
N TYR A 346 -12.73 -9.33 10.38
CA TYR A 346 -11.74 -8.49 11.06
C TYR A 346 -12.41 -7.32 11.83
N LEU A 347 -13.36 -6.61 11.21
CA LEU A 347 -14.11 -5.50 11.82
C LEU A 347 -14.76 -5.90 13.16
N ASN A 348 -15.25 -7.13 13.26
CA ASN A 348 -15.99 -7.61 14.44
C ASN A 348 -15.11 -8.19 15.56
N ASN A 349 -13.78 -8.24 15.38
CA ASN A 349 -12.86 -8.61 16.46
C ASN A 349 -12.71 -7.48 17.47
N ASN A 350 -12.32 -7.85 18.69
CA ASN A 350 -11.89 -6.89 19.72
C ASN A 350 -10.51 -6.31 19.40
N ILE A 351 -10.23 -5.17 19.99
CA ILE A 351 -8.92 -4.51 19.92
C ILE A 351 -8.45 -4.22 21.34
N GLU A 352 -7.17 -4.42 21.60
CA GLU A 352 -6.54 -4.09 22.89
C GLU A 352 -6.33 -2.57 22.99
N ASP A 353 -6.26 -2.04 24.20
CA ASP A 353 -6.02 -0.62 24.48
C ASP A 353 -7.00 0.35 23.80
N GLU A 354 -8.24 -0.09 23.55
CA GLU A 354 -9.27 0.67 22.82
C GLU A 354 -9.36 2.13 23.25
N ASN A 355 -9.48 2.40 24.57
CA ASN A 355 -9.61 3.76 25.11
C ASN A 355 -8.39 4.65 24.78
N THR A 356 -7.19 4.10 24.83
CA THR A 356 -5.96 4.83 24.51
C THR A 356 -5.91 5.16 23.02
N LEU A 357 -6.30 4.22 22.17
CA LEU A 357 -6.33 4.40 20.72
C LEU A 357 -7.41 5.41 20.30
N LEU A 358 -8.57 5.36 20.92
CA LEU A 358 -9.65 6.34 20.67
C LEU A 358 -9.24 7.78 21.02
N LYS A 359 -8.59 7.98 22.17
CA LYS A 359 -8.05 9.30 22.54
C LYS A 359 -7.02 9.80 21.54
N LYS A 360 -6.13 8.93 21.06
CA LYS A 360 -5.17 9.27 20.00
C LYS A 360 -5.87 9.62 18.69
N PHE A 361 -6.87 8.83 18.30
CA PHE A 361 -7.69 9.09 17.12
C PHE A 361 -8.34 10.47 17.20
N LYS A 362 -9.07 10.76 18.30
CA LYS A 362 -9.76 12.04 18.50
C LYS A 362 -8.78 13.22 18.45
N SER A 363 -7.72 13.17 19.24
CA SER A 363 -6.70 14.24 19.27
C SER A 363 -6.07 14.50 17.90
N TYR A 364 -5.70 13.46 17.16
CA TYR A 364 -5.18 13.60 15.80
C TYR A 364 -6.22 14.21 14.86
N ASN A 365 -7.43 13.68 14.91
CA ASN A 365 -8.49 14.05 13.99
C ASN A 365 -8.93 15.53 14.19
N GLU A 366 -9.02 16.00 15.43
CA GLU A 366 -9.30 17.40 15.75
C GLU A 366 -8.21 18.34 15.22
N GLN A 367 -6.92 17.98 15.39
CA GLN A 367 -5.82 18.76 14.84
C GLN A 367 -5.89 18.88 13.32
N VAL A 368 -6.18 17.76 12.61
CA VAL A 368 -6.29 17.76 11.15
C VAL A 368 -7.54 18.47 10.67
N ASP A 369 -8.66 18.35 11.37
CA ASP A 369 -9.91 19.09 11.08
C ASP A 369 -9.71 20.58 11.20
N HIS A 370 -9.06 21.03 12.27
CA HIS A 370 -8.72 22.45 12.46
C HIS A 370 -7.85 22.96 11.29
N LEU A 371 -6.83 22.22 10.89
CA LEU A 371 -5.91 22.61 9.80
C LEU A 371 -6.56 22.67 8.43
N ASN A 372 -7.47 21.75 8.15
CA ASN A 372 -8.10 21.62 6.84
C ASN A 372 -9.49 22.28 6.77
N HIS A 373 -9.95 22.92 7.85
CA HIS A 373 -11.31 23.50 7.99
C HIS A 373 -12.40 22.46 7.66
N THR A 374 -12.22 21.22 8.15
CA THR A 374 -13.15 20.10 8.00
C THR A 374 -13.79 19.74 9.33
N SER A 375 -14.73 18.81 9.34
CA SER A 375 -15.36 18.32 10.57
C SER A 375 -15.73 16.86 10.43
N PHE A 376 -15.23 16.03 11.36
CA PHE A 376 -15.57 14.62 11.43
C PHE A 376 -17.07 14.41 11.59
N VAL A 377 -17.70 15.07 12.57
CA VAL A 377 -19.13 14.90 12.87
C VAL A 377 -20.04 15.36 11.73
N LYS A 378 -19.63 16.37 10.94
CA LYS A 378 -20.38 16.78 9.75
C LYS A 378 -20.23 15.78 8.60
N THR A 379 -19.07 15.14 8.50
CA THR A 379 -18.81 14.15 7.45
C THR A 379 -19.42 12.78 7.80
N TYR A 380 -19.44 12.42 9.07
CA TYR A 380 -19.93 11.15 9.61
C TYR A 380 -21.02 11.40 10.68
N PRO A 381 -22.20 11.92 10.30
CA PRO A 381 -23.25 12.23 11.26
C PRO A 381 -23.70 11.01 12.09
N GLU A 382 -23.60 9.79 11.50
CA GLU A 382 -23.91 8.54 12.20
C GLU A 382 -22.93 8.20 13.32
N LEU A 383 -21.76 8.82 13.33
CA LEU A 383 -20.70 8.66 14.34
C LEU A 383 -20.62 9.85 15.30
N ALA A 384 -21.45 10.89 15.16
CA ALA A 384 -21.32 12.14 15.90
C ALA A 384 -21.43 11.90 17.43
N GLU A 385 -22.48 11.25 17.89
CA GLU A 385 -22.70 10.94 19.32
C GLU A 385 -21.52 10.13 19.90
N TRP A 386 -21.10 9.07 19.21
CA TRP A 386 -19.96 8.27 19.62
C TRP A 386 -18.66 9.10 19.68
N TYR A 387 -18.41 9.94 18.69
CA TYR A 387 -17.22 10.77 18.65
C TYR A 387 -17.15 11.78 19.80
N GLU A 388 -18.29 12.30 20.25
CA GLU A 388 -18.38 13.19 21.40
C GLU A 388 -18.08 12.47 22.73
N THR A 389 -18.34 11.16 22.81
CA THR A 389 -18.07 10.36 24.02
C THR A 389 -16.62 9.93 24.19
N ILE A 390 -15.78 10.02 23.15
CA ILE A 390 -14.34 9.77 23.23
C ILE A 390 -13.67 10.96 23.95
#